data_4a1176632b6b52f41509b8bd7f9f760f
#
_entry.id   4a1176632b6b52f41509b8bd7f9f760f
#
_cell.length_a   1.000
_cell.length_b   1.000
_cell.length_c   1.000
_cell.angle_alpha   90.00
_cell.angle_beta   90.00
_cell.angle_gamma   90.00
#
_symmetry.space_group_name_H-M   'P 1'
#
loop_
_entity.id
_entity.type
_entity.pdbx_description
1 polymer ?
#
loop_
_entity_poly.entity_id
_entity_poly.type
_entity_poly.pdbx_seq_one_letter_code
_entity_poly.pdbx_strand_id
1 'polypeptide(L)'
;MSLRQKKSANTEINESKSELTPNLKAQIGKTWGRDRDISYITVLFSTLILTCCPLLVFVFWVNCTHYQCSLYEPIYRLQISGFSKEAFDSVVLQKLPQFTWDGIKIYLSWLSFQAILYAILPAKIGYGQRTPAGHILPYKVNGLLAWFITHTLFLVGAFCFNWWKGSIIHDNWGALLIAANIYGYFLTFFSFAKAYIMPSHPEDRKFSGSFIYDLLMGIEMNPRFGKYWDFKLFHNGRPGIIAWTLINLSFAAAQYNQIGYVTNSMILLNFLHAVYVLDFFYNEDWYLRTIDIAHDHFGFYLAWGDTVWLPWMYTVQSHYLVRNTVDLSVPYFLLVLTTGLSGYYIFRAVNHQKDIVRRMDGNCKIWGKPAQFIRTHFVTSDGKEHNSILLTSGFWGISRHFNYVGDLLISLAMCLTCGFDHLLPYFYIIYMFILLIHRIYRDDARCRGKYGKYWDNYCQVVKWKLFPYIF
;
A
#
# COMPACT_ATOMS: atom_id res chain seq x y z
N MET A 1 -37.03 26.71 -47.25
CA MET A 1 -36.63 27.71 -46.27
C MET A 1 -35.90 27.00 -45.13
N SER A 2 -34.61 27.12 -45.20
CA SER A 2 -33.53 27.15 -44.26
C SER A 2 -33.64 26.32 -42.97
N LEU A 3 -33.03 25.15 -42.99
CA LEU A 3 -32.56 24.35 -41.85
C LEU A 3 -31.31 25.03 -41.24
N ARG A 4 -31.44 25.65 -40.07
CA ARG A 4 -30.30 26.07 -39.25
C ARG A 4 -29.79 24.87 -38.46
N GLN A 5 -28.70 24.29 -38.92
CA GLN A 5 -27.86 23.37 -38.15
C GLN A 5 -27.37 24.07 -36.88
N LYS A 6 -27.76 23.56 -35.72
CA LYS A 6 -27.05 23.84 -34.45
C LYS A 6 -25.72 23.08 -34.46
N LYS A 7 -24.63 23.78 -34.77
CA LYS A 7 -23.27 23.30 -34.51
C LYS A 7 -23.14 23.05 -33.03
N SER A 8 -22.93 21.79 -32.67
CA SER A 8 -22.37 21.36 -31.39
C SER A 8 -20.98 22.02 -31.25
N ALA A 9 -20.81 22.82 -30.22
CA ALA A 9 -19.51 23.39 -29.88
C ALA A 9 -18.64 22.28 -29.27
N ASN A 10 -18.10 21.40 -30.11
CA ASN A 10 -16.88 20.69 -29.80
C ASN A 10 -15.78 21.74 -29.89
N THR A 11 -15.25 22.11 -28.75
CA THR A 11 -14.02 22.89 -28.69
C THR A 11 -12.89 21.96 -29.13
N GLU A 12 -12.74 21.79 -30.43
CA GLU A 12 -11.48 21.38 -31.05
C GLU A 12 -10.50 22.50 -30.77
N ILE A 13 -9.69 22.32 -29.75
CA ILE A 13 -8.45 23.06 -29.62
C ILE A 13 -7.61 22.58 -30.81
N ASN A 14 -7.55 23.43 -31.85
CA ASN A 14 -6.74 23.26 -33.02
C ASN A 14 -5.38 22.66 -32.66
N GLU A 15 -5.10 21.51 -33.26
CA GLU A 15 -3.78 20.94 -33.37
C GLU A 15 -2.87 21.94 -34.10
N SER A 16 -2.29 22.89 -33.37
CA SER A 16 -1.03 23.43 -33.82
C SER A 16 -0.03 22.27 -33.66
N LYS A 17 0.39 21.68 -34.74
CA LYS A 17 1.63 20.90 -34.82
C LYS A 17 2.80 21.82 -34.43
N SER A 18 2.90 22.21 -33.18
CA SER A 18 4.12 22.76 -32.64
C SER A 18 5.09 21.60 -32.55
N GLU A 19 6.05 21.55 -33.47
CA GLU A 19 7.23 20.71 -33.32
C GLU A 19 7.75 20.93 -31.91
N LEU A 20 7.64 19.91 -31.06
CA LEU A 20 8.21 19.90 -29.72
C LEU A 20 9.72 20.18 -29.91
N THR A 21 10.19 21.28 -29.35
CA THR A 21 11.60 21.60 -29.41
C THR A 21 12.44 20.42 -28.91
N PRO A 22 13.60 20.13 -29.47
CA PRO A 22 14.46 19.00 -29.07
C PRO A 22 14.71 18.92 -27.55
N ASN A 23 14.74 20.06 -26.86
CA ASN A 23 14.89 20.16 -25.42
C ASN A 23 13.65 19.65 -24.64
N LEU A 24 12.43 19.82 -25.16
CA LEU A 24 11.21 19.32 -24.51
C LEU A 24 11.09 17.80 -24.65
N LYS A 25 11.49 17.24 -25.81
CA LYS A 25 11.56 15.78 -26.04
C LYS A 25 12.57 15.11 -25.12
N ALA A 26 13.72 15.75 -24.88
CA ALA A 26 14.75 15.25 -23.97
C ALA A 26 14.33 15.29 -22.47
N GLN A 27 13.49 16.24 -22.08
CA GLN A 27 13.01 16.39 -20.71
C GLN A 27 11.88 15.40 -20.38
N ILE A 28 10.94 15.16 -21.28
CA ILE A 28 9.74 14.33 -21.02
C ILE A 28 10.10 12.88 -20.68
N GLY A 29 11.05 12.26 -21.38
CA GLY A 29 11.48 10.89 -21.11
C GLY A 29 12.41 10.73 -19.88
N LYS A 30 13.05 11.80 -19.43
CA LYS A 30 14.05 11.77 -18.33
C LYS A 30 13.49 12.12 -16.96
N THR A 31 12.35 12.82 -16.87
CA THR A 31 11.87 13.46 -15.65
C THR A 31 10.74 12.72 -14.96
N TRP A 32 9.94 11.91 -15.64
CA TRP A 32 8.93 11.12 -14.96
C TRP A 32 9.55 9.86 -14.34
N GLY A 33 9.75 9.94 -13.09
CA GLY A 33 10.46 8.98 -12.28
C GLY A 33 10.95 9.71 -11.05
N ARG A 34 12.16 9.43 -10.65
CA ARG A 34 12.77 9.98 -9.44
C ARG A 34 13.70 11.13 -9.77
N ASP A 35 13.71 12.19 -8.94
CA ASP A 35 14.67 13.27 -9.04
C ASP A 35 16.11 12.77 -8.78
N ARG A 36 17.09 13.40 -9.44
CA ARG A 36 18.50 13.08 -9.24
C ARG A 36 19.15 13.97 -8.17
N ASP A 37 18.64 15.19 -8.00
CA ASP A 37 19.19 16.14 -7.05
C ASP A 37 18.48 16.01 -5.71
N ILE A 38 19.11 15.30 -4.78
CA ILE A 38 18.55 15.01 -3.46
C ILE A 38 19.10 16.01 -2.44
N SER A 39 18.19 16.77 -1.81
CA SER A 39 18.54 17.72 -0.77
C SER A 39 19.04 17.03 0.51
N TYR A 40 19.89 17.71 1.29
CA TYR A 40 20.32 17.21 2.61
C TYR A 40 19.16 16.89 3.54
N ILE A 41 18.06 17.67 3.47
CA ILE A 41 16.83 17.42 4.24
C ILE A 41 16.21 16.08 3.85
N THR A 42 16.17 15.77 2.55
CA THR A 42 15.66 14.47 2.07
C THR A 42 16.53 13.32 2.57
N VAL A 43 17.86 13.47 2.58
CA VAL A 43 18.78 12.45 3.14
C VAL A 43 18.56 12.27 4.63
N LEU A 44 18.39 13.36 5.40
CA LEU A 44 18.08 13.30 6.83
C LEU A 44 16.78 12.53 7.09
N PHE A 45 15.68 12.91 6.42
CA PHE A 45 14.41 12.19 6.58
C PHE A 45 14.49 10.74 6.12
N SER A 46 15.26 10.45 5.07
CA SER A 46 15.50 9.06 4.64
C SER A 46 16.22 8.25 5.73
N THR A 47 17.22 8.83 6.38
CA THR A 47 17.93 8.21 7.49
C THR A 47 16.98 7.95 8.68
N LEU A 48 16.14 8.95 9.01
CA LEU A 48 15.15 8.79 10.09
C LEU A 48 14.15 7.67 9.78
N ILE A 49 13.67 7.56 8.54
CA ILE A 49 12.76 6.46 8.16
C ILE A 49 13.45 5.10 8.30
N LEU A 50 14.68 4.96 7.79
CA LEU A 50 15.45 3.71 7.85
C LEU A 50 15.73 3.25 9.28
N THR A 51 15.83 4.18 10.23
CA THR A 51 16.19 3.88 11.65
C THR A 51 14.96 3.88 12.56
N CYS A 52 14.09 4.88 12.46
CA CYS A 52 12.98 5.05 13.41
C CYS A 52 11.79 4.15 13.09
N CYS A 53 11.49 3.83 11.82
CA CYS A 53 10.36 2.97 11.52
C CYS A 53 10.49 1.56 12.10
N PRO A 54 11.65 0.87 12.02
CA PRO A 54 11.84 -0.40 12.70
C PRO A 54 11.73 -0.31 14.23
N LEU A 55 12.30 0.74 14.83
CA LEU A 55 12.16 0.97 16.27
C LEU A 55 10.71 1.20 16.69
N LEU A 56 9.94 1.94 15.87
CA LEU A 56 8.53 2.21 16.15
C LEU A 56 7.69 0.92 16.19
N VAL A 57 7.96 -0.03 15.30
CA VAL A 57 7.27 -1.34 15.31
C VAL A 57 7.56 -2.10 16.58
N PHE A 58 8.83 -2.11 17.07
CA PHE A 58 9.18 -2.70 18.36
C PHE A 58 8.50 -1.98 19.53
N VAL A 59 8.46 -0.65 19.53
CA VAL A 59 7.77 0.14 20.56
C VAL A 59 6.27 -0.22 20.60
N PHE A 60 5.62 -0.35 19.46
CA PHE A 60 4.20 -0.73 19.41
C PHE A 60 3.98 -2.17 19.89
N TRP A 61 4.88 -3.08 19.53
CA TRP A 61 4.83 -4.44 20.03
C TRP A 61 4.98 -4.50 21.56
N VAL A 62 5.95 -3.79 22.14
CA VAL A 62 6.17 -3.70 23.60
C VAL A 62 4.93 -3.10 24.27
N ASN A 63 4.41 -1.99 23.77
CA ASN A 63 3.24 -1.32 24.33
C ASN A 63 2.02 -2.25 24.34
N CYS A 64 1.72 -2.91 23.23
CA CYS A 64 0.57 -3.80 23.17
C CYS A 64 0.78 -5.08 23.97
N THR A 65 1.99 -5.64 24.02
CA THR A 65 2.24 -6.89 24.73
C THR A 65 2.31 -6.71 26.23
N HIS A 66 2.89 -5.61 26.73
CA HIS A 66 3.20 -5.44 28.16
C HIS A 66 2.45 -4.30 28.85
N TYR A 67 1.84 -3.37 28.08
CA TYR A 67 1.19 -2.15 28.59
C TYR A 67 -0.22 -1.94 28.01
N GLN A 68 -0.89 -3.03 27.63
CA GLN A 68 -2.28 -3.01 27.09
C GLN A 68 -2.49 -1.99 25.96
N CYS A 69 -1.48 -1.82 25.11
CA CYS A 69 -1.47 -0.83 24.01
C CYS A 69 -1.55 0.64 24.47
N SER A 70 -1.24 0.95 25.74
CA SER A 70 -1.15 2.33 26.21
C SER A 70 0.17 2.97 25.76
N LEU A 71 0.09 4.12 25.08
CA LEU A 71 1.28 4.94 24.79
C LEU A 71 1.74 5.74 26.00
N TYR A 72 0.86 5.99 26.95
CA TYR A 72 1.13 6.76 28.16
C TYR A 72 1.85 5.97 29.24
N GLU A 73 1.44 4.73 29.49
CA GLU A 73 1.90 3.90 30.62
C GLU A 73 3.43 3.72 30.68
N PRO A 74 4.15 3.33 29.60
CA PRO A 74 5.60 3.22 29.68
C PRO A 74 6.28 4.57 29.91
N ILE A 75 5.77 5.66 29.34
CA ILE A 75 6.30 7.01 29.55
C ILE A 75 6.11 7.42 31.02
N TYR A 76 4.93 7.20 31.58
CA TYR A 76 4.64 7.47 32.99
C TYR A 76 5.58 6.69 33.93
N ARG A 77 5.80 5.40 33.68
CA ARG A 77 6.75 4.58 34.45
C ARG A 77 8.17 5.12 34.39
N LEU A 78 8.63 5.55 33.21
CA LEU A 78 9.95 6.17 33.08
C LEU A 78 10.00 7.50 33.83
N GLN A 79 8.95 8.31 33.79
CA GLN A 79 8.89 9.60 34.47
C GLN A 79 8.97 9.46 36.00
N ILE A 80 8.18 8.56 36.60
CA ILE A 80 8.20 8.34 38.06
C ILE A 80 9.51 7.74 38.57
N SER A 81 10.25 7.03 37.70
CA SER A 81 11.55 6.47 37.98
C SER A 81 12.72 7.40 37.65
N GLY A 82 12.44 8.70 37.36
CA GLY A 82 13.41 9.74 37.05
C GLY A 82 14.22 9.51 35.77
N PHE A 83 13.68 8.78 34.78
CA PHE A 83 14.35 8.44 33.51
C PHE A 83 15.74 7.78 33.72
N SER A 84 15.91 7.02 34.79
CA SER A 84 17.16 6.33 35.06
C SER A 84 17.43 5.25 33.99
N LYS A 85 18.71 4.86 33.85
CA LYS A 85 19.12 3.76 32.97
C LYS A 85 18.43 2.46 33.33
N GLU A 86 18.35 2.17 34.64
CA GLU A 86 17.70 0.99 35.19
C GLU A 86 16.20 0.96 34.89
N ALA A 87 15.57 2.13 34.99
CA ALA A 87 14.14 2.27 34.58
C ALA A 87 13.95 2.00 33.07
N PHE A 88 14.79 2.58 32.22
CA PHE A 88 14.73 2.32 30.78
C PHE A 88 14.97 0.84 30.46
N ASP A 89 15.95 0.21 31.11
CA ASP A 89 16.20 -1.22 30.95
C ASP A 89 14.96 -2.06 31.30
N SER A 90 14.38 -1.84 32.48
CA SER A 90 13.21 -2.61 32.96
C SER A 90 11.92 -2.34 32.19
N VAL A 91 11.68 -1.09 31.77
CA VAL A 91 10.44 -0.68 31.09
C VAL A 91 10.49 -1.00 29.59
N VAL A 92 11.65 -0.93 28.95
CA VAL A 92 11.80 -1.09 27.51
C VAL A 92 12.64 -2.28 27.12
N LEU A 93 13.93 -2.32 27.50
CA LEU A 93 14.88 -3.30 26.94
C LEU A 93 14.56 -4.74 27.33
N GLN A 94 14.24 -5.00 28.61
CA GLN A 94 13.85 -6.35 29.07
C GLN A 94 12.49 -6.80 28.53
N LYS A 95 11.71 -5.89 27.96
CA LYS A 95 10.39 -6.16 27.36
C LYS A 95 10.45 -6.37 25.85
N LEU A 96 11.61 -6.19 25.22
CA LEU A 96 11.76 -6.45 23.80
C LEU A 96 11.49 -7.93 23.46
N PRO A 97 10.97 -8.22 22.27
CA PRO A 97 10.76 -9.59 21.83
C PRO A 97 12.11 -10.32 21.78
N GLN A 98 12.09 -11.60 22.13
CA GLN A 98 13.30 -12.41 22.12
C GLN A 98 13.46 -13.18 20.81
N PHE A 99 14.70 -13.29 20.36
CA PHE A 99 15.04 -14.13 19.23
C PHE A 99 14.79 -15.62 19.56
N THR A 100 14.12 -16.32 18.65
CA THR A 100 13.96 -17.76 18.72
C THR A 100 14.16 -18.39 17.35
N TRP A 101 14.81 -19.55 17.32
CA TRP A 101 14.95 -20.31 16.07
C TRP A 101 13.62 -20.78 15.50
N ASP A 102 12.61 -20.99 16.35
CA ASP A 102 11.27 -21.40 15.90
C ASP A 102 10.57 -20.25 15.19
N GLY A 103 10.73 -19.00 15.63
CA GLY A 103 10.27 -17.83 14.89
C GLY A 103 10.88 -17.75 13.51
N ILE A 104 12.18 -17.97 13.36
CA ILE A 104 12.85 -18.02 12.05
C ILE A 104 12.29 -19.16 11.18
N LYS A 105 12.14 -20.38 11.73
CA LYS A 105 11.59 -21.54 10.98
C LYS A 105 10.16 -21.26 10.51
N ILE A 106 9.30 -20.75 11.39
CA ILE A 106 7.90 -20.42 11.03
C ILE A 106 7.88 -19.37 9.90
N TYR A 107 8.68 -18.31 10.04
CA TYR A 107 8.72 -17.24 9.05
C TYR A 107 9.27 -17.71 7.69
N LEU A 108 10.37 -18.46 7.67
CA LEU A 108 10.93 -19.02 6.44
C LEU A 108 10.01 -20.07 5.81
N SER A 109 9.32 -20.90 6.61
CA SER A 109 8.31 -21.84 6.11
C SER A 109 7.16 -21.08 5.45
N TRP A 110 6.71 -19.98 6.06
CA TRP A 110 5.72 -19.08 5.48
C TRP A 110 6.16 -18.51 4.12
N LEU A 111 7.35 -17.92 4.06
CA LEU A 111 7.91 -17.38 2.82
C LEU A 111 8.04 -18.44 1.73
N SER A 112 8.58 -19.62 2.09
CA SER A 112 8.77 -20.73 1.16
C SER A 112 7.42 -21.25 0.63
N PHE A 113 6.43 -21.39 1.51
CA PHE A 113 5.08 -21.81 1.12
C PHE A 113 4.46 -20.81 0.14
N GLN A 114 4.50 -19.51 0.43
CA GLN A 114 3.99 -18.49 -0.49
C GLN A 114 4.77 -18.44 -1.81
N ALA A 115 6.08 -18.66 -1.78
CA ALA A 115 6.91 -18.74 -2.97
C ALA A 115 6.53 -19.94 -3.87
N ILE A 116 6.30 -21.09 -3.25
CA ILE A 116 5.83 -22.30 -3.97
C ILE A 116 4.46 -22.01 -4.60
N LEU A 117 3.49 -21.48 -3.85
CA LEU A 117 2.18 -21.16 -4.41
C LEU A 117 2.28 -20.15 -5.57
N TYR A 118 3.09 -19.09 -5.43
CA TYR A 118 3.30 -18.13 -6.51
C TYR A 118 3.90 -18.76 -7.77
N ALA A 119 4.83 -19.70 -7.59
CA ALA A 119 5.49 -20.37 -8.70
C ALA A 119 4.58 -21.38 -9.43
N ILE A 120 3.85 -22.24 -8.67
CA ILE A 120 3.19 -23.42 -9.24
C ILE A 120 1.71 -23.22 -9.56
N LEU A 121 1.01 -22.30 -8.87
CA LEU A 121 -0.43 -22.12 -9.11
C LEU A 121 -0.71 -21.60 -10.51
N PRO A 122 -1.79 -22.05 -11.15
CA PRO A 122 -2.25 -21.51 -12.41
C PRO A 122 -2.50 -20.00 -12.27
N ALA A 123 -2.14 -19.23 -13.29
CA ALA A 123 -2.19 -17.79 -13.28
C ALA A 123 -2.68 -17.23 -14.61
N LYS A 124 -3.57 -16.22 -14.53
CA LYS A 124 -3.76 -15.30 -15.64
C LYS A 124 -2.52 -14.41 -15.74
N ILE A 125 -2.08 -14.10 -16.96
CA ILE A 125 -1.01 -13.13 -17.16
C ILE A 125 -1.63 -11.74 -17.27
N GLY A 126 -1.34 -10.90 -16.27
CA GLY A 126 -1.63 -9.47 -16.29
C GLY A 126 -0.44 -8.68 -16.83
N TYR A 127 -0.70 -7.43 -17.23
CA TYR A 127 0.33 -6.55 -17.75
C TYR A 127 0.32 -5.23 -16.97
N GLY A 128 1.51 -4.80 -16.55
CA GLY A 128 1.72 -3.51 -15.90
C GLY A 128 1.55 -2.33 -16.84
N GLN A 129 1.66 -1.12 -16.30
CA GLN A 129 1.80 0.08 -17.12
C GLN A 129 3.16 0.08 -17.82
N ARG A 130 3.23 0.85 -18.92
CA ARG A 130 4.49 1.08 -19.61
C ARG A 130 5.48 1.80 -18.69
N THR A 131 6.69 1.25 -18.56
CA THR A 131 7.77 1.86 -17.79
C THR A 131 8.33 3.09 -18.50
N PRO A 132 9.11 3.93 -17.83
CA PRO A 132 9.80 5.06 -18.47
C PRO A 132 10.68 4.63 -19.66
N ALA A 133 11.31 3.45 -19.62
CA ALA A 133 12.11 2.91 -20.72
C ALA A 133 11.26 2.29 -21.85
N GLY A 134 9.94 2.17 -21.69
CA GLY A 134 9.03 1.67 -22.72
C GLY A 134 8.59 0.22 -22.54
N HIS A 135 9.06 -0.50 -21.51
CA HIS A 135 8.70 -1.91 -21.27
C HIS A 135 7.25 -2.06 -20.79
N ILE A 136 6.58 -3.12 -21.24
CA ILE A 136 5.31 -3.61 -20.69
C ILE A 136 5.60 -4.95 -20.07
N LEU A 137 5.58 -5.02 -18.73
CA LEU A 137 6.00 -6.18 -17.98
C LEU A 137 4.84 -7.14 -17.70
N PRO A 138 5.02 -8.47 -17.92
CA PRO A 138 4.02 -9.48 -17.58
C PRO A 138 4.12 -9.87 -16.10
N TYR A 139 2.97 -10.22 -15.50
CA TYR A 139 2.84 -10.62 -14.10
C TYR A 139 1.91 -11.82 -13.95
N LYS A 140 2.21 -12.73 -13.02
CA LYS A 140 1.30 -13.80 -12.62
C LYS A 140 0.25 -13.28 -11.65
N VAL A 141 -1.03 -13.30 -12.09
CA VAL A 141 -2.19 -12.93 -11.29
C VAL A 141 -2.82 -14.23 -10.76
N ASN A 142 -2.43 -14.66 -9.56
CA ASN A 142 -2.92 -15.86 -8.88
C ASN A 142 -3.12 -15.68 -7.38
N GLY A 143 -3.15 -14.41 -6.91
CA GLY A 143 -3.22 -14.09 -5.49
C GLY A 143 -4.49 -14.55 -4.81
N LEU A 144 -5.65 -14.45 -5.48
CA LEU A 144 -6.91 -14.92 -4.91
C LEU A 144 -6.90 -16.42 -4.63
N LEU A 145 -6.36 -17.22 -5.55
CA LEU A 145 -6.23 -18.66 -5.37
C LEU A 145 -5.23 -19.01 -4.27
N ALA A 146 -4.08 -18.29 -4.22
CA ALA A 146 -3.10 -18.45 -3.16
C ALA A 146 -3.68 -18.09 -1.79
N TRP A 147 -4.45 -16.99 -1.69
CA TRP A 147 -5.18 -16.60 -0.49
C TRP A 147 -6.15 -17.71 -0.03
N PHE A 148 -6.97 -18.21 -0.93
CA PHE A 148 -7.96 -19.26 -0.63
C PHE A 148 -7.30 -20.53 -0.11
N ILE A 149 -6.27 -21.04 -0.80
CA ILE A 149 -5.53 -22.25 -0.40
C ILE A 149 -4.87 -22.03 0.96
N THR A 150 -4.25 -20.88 1.19
CA THR A 150 -3.58 -20.56 2.45
C THR A 150 -4.55 -20.56 3.63
N HIS A 151 -5.69 -19.88 3.49
CA HIS A 151 -6.70 -19.80 4.56
C HIS A 151 -7.40 -21.13 4.80
N THR A 152 -7.72 -21.87 3.75
CA THR A 152 -8.28 -23.22 3.87
C THR A 152 -7.32 -24.15 4.61
N LEU A 153 -6.04 -24.17 4.20
CA LEU A 153 -5.02 -24.99 4.86
C LEU A 153 -4.84 -24.59 6.34
N PHE A 154 -4.82 -23.30 6.65
CA PHE A 154 -4.71 -22.81 8.01
C PHE A 154 -5.89 -23.24 8.89
N LEU A 155 -7.12 -23.02 8.40
CA LEU A 155 -8.33 -23.35 9.15
C LEU A 155 -8.51 -24.88 9.32
N VAL A 156 -8.32 -25.63 8.25
CA VAL A 156 -8.43 -27.11 8.30
C VAL A 156 -7.32 -27.70 9.18
N GLY A 157 -6.10 -27.22 9.04
CA GLY A 157 -4.97 -27.65 9.87
C GLY A 157 -5.16 -27.34 11.36
N ALA A 158 -5.73 -26.16 11.68
CA ALA A 158 -5.96 -25.76 13.07
C ALA A 158 -7.17 -26.43 13.71
N PHE A 159 -8.30 -26.54 13.02
CA PHE A 159 -9.58 -26.90 13.63
C PHE A 159 -10.06 -28.33 13.29
N CYS A 160 -9.59 -28.90 12.17
CA CYS A 160 -9.96 -30.26 11.80
C CYS A 160 -8.88 -31.29 12.20
N PHE A 161 -7.62 -30.96 11.98
CA PHE A 161 -6.50 -31.89 12.19
C PHE A 161 -5.64 -31.58 13.44
N ASN A 162 -5.83 -30.40 14.06
CA ASN A 162 -5.01 -29.95 15.20
C ASN A 162 -3.49 -29.97 14.93
N TRP A 163 -3.05 -29.72 13.69
CA TRP A 163 -1.62 -29.65 13.33
C TRP A 163 -0.92 -28.49 14.02
N TRP A 164 -1.64 -27.40 14.25
CA TRP A 164 -1.20 -26.21 14.99
C TRP A 164 -2.37 -25.53 15.69
N LYS A 165 -2.06 -24.67 16.65
CA LYS A 165 -3.08 -23.83 17.31
C LYS A 165 -3.58 -22.73 16.36
N GLY A 166 -4.86 -22.41 16.40
CA GLY A 166 -5.38 -21.25 15.66
C GLY A 166 -4.68 -19.93 16.04
N SER A 167 -4.19 -19.83 17.28
CA SER A 167 -3.43 -18.67 17.79
C SER A 167 -1.93 -18.69 17.48
N ILE A 168 -1.42 -19.61 16.65
CA ILE A 168 0.01 -19.82 16.43
C ILE A 168 0.79 -18.55 16.04
N ILE A 169 0.19 -17.67 15.22
CA ILE A 169 0.81 -16.42 14.79
C ILE A 169 0.86 -15.44 15.97
N HIS A 170 -0.24 -15.27 16.70
CA HIS A 170 -0.29 -14.46 17.91
C HIS A 170 0.74 -14.95 18.96
N ASP A 171 0.80 -16.26 19.21
CA ASP A 171 1.65 -16.84 20.24
C ASP A 171 3.15 -16.65 19.93
N ASN A 172 3.52 -16.53 18.65
CA ASN A 172 4.88 -16.29 18.20
C ASN A 172 5.12 -14.85 17.68
N TRP A 173 4.20 -13.90 17.95
CA TRP A 173 4.19 -12.59 17.32
C TRP A 173 5.49 -11.80 17.47
N GLY A 174 6.11 -11.82 18.64
CA GLY A 174 7.40 -11.17 18.87
C GLY A 174 8.57 -11.84 18.16
N ALA A 175 8.63 -13.18 18.17
CA ALA A 175 9.67 -13.91 17.46
C ALA A 175 9.56 -13.74 15.93
N LEU A 176 8.32 -13.70 15.40
CA LEU A 176 8.05 -13.39 14.00
C LEU A 176 8.46 -11.96 13.64
N LEU A 177 8.28 -10.99 14.55
CA LEU A 177 8.73 -9.61 14.34
C LEU A 177 10.24 -9.54 14.11
N ILE A 178 11.02 -10.25 14.92
CA ILE A 178 12.47 -10.31 14.74
C ILE A 178 12.83 -10.98 13.41
N ALA A 179 12.23 -12.12 13.12
CA ALA A 179 12.47 -12.86 11.87
C ALA A 179 12.16 -12.02 10.64
N ALA A 180 11.02 -11.32 10.65
CA ALA A 180 10.60 -10.43 9.57
C ALA A 180 11.56 -9.24 9.40
N ASN A 181 12.04 -8.62 10.50
CA ASN A 181 13.03 -7.55 10.43
C ASN A 181 14.35 -8.01 9.82
N ILE A 182 14.87 -9.17 10.26
CA ILE A 182 16.09 -9.76 9.67
C ILE A 182 15.90 -9.95 8.16
N TYR A 183 14.78 -10.55 7.75
CA TYR A 183 14.50 -10.78 6.35
C TYR A 183 14.28 -9.47 5.56
N GLY A 184 13.57 -8.50 6.11
CA GLY A 184 13.29 -7.22 5.45
C GLY A 184 14.56 -6.41 5.17
N TYR A 185 15.49 -6.38 6.12
CA TYR A 185 16.82 -5.80 5.89
C TYR A 185 17.64 -6.60 4.88
N PHE A 186 17.66 -7.93 5.02
CA PHE A 186 18.32 -8.79 4.03
C PHE A 186 17.77 -8.51 2.60
N LEU A 187 16.46 -8.47 2.44
CA LEU A 187 15.82 -8.20 1.16
C LEU A 187 16.17 -6.81 0.60
N THR A 188 16.24 -5.81 1.48
CA THR A 188 16.64 -4.44 1.13
C THR A 188 18.05 -4.41 0.55
N PHE A 189 19.02 -4.96 1.28
CA PHE A 189 20.42 -4.99 0.84
C PHE A 189 20.61 -5.89 -0.39
N PHE A 190 19.92 -7.02 -0.43
CA PHE A 190 19.93 -7.90 -1.60
C PHE A 190 19.42 -7.19 -2.85
N SER A 191 18.28 -6.48 -2.77
CA SER A 191 17.72 -5.73 -3.90
C SER A 191 18.62 -4.59 -4.33
N PHE A 192 19.26 -3.92 -3.37
CA PHE A 192 20.24 -2.88 -3.65
C PHE A 192 21.46 -3.45 -4.39
N ALA A 193 22.06 -4.54 -3.91
CA ALA A 193 23.20 -5.20 -4.56
C ALA A 193 22.83 -5.74 -5.95
N LYS A 194 21.64 -6.38 -6.07
CA LYS A 194 21.12 -6.90 -7.33
C LYS A 194 21.03 -5.82 -8.42
N ALA A 195 20.63 -4.60 -8.03
CA ALA A 195 20.52 -3.47 -8.96
C ALA A 195 21.86 -3.10 -9.63
N TYR A 196 22.99 -3.39 -8.99
CA TYR A 196 24.32 -3.18 -9.57
C TYR A 196 24.81 -4.40 -10.35
N ILE A 197 24.62 -5.61 -9.79
CA ILE A 197 25.26 -6.85 -10.29
C ILE A 197 24.43 -7.48 -11.40
N MET A 198 23.11 -7.58 -11.21
CA MET A 198 22.20 -8.29 -12.12
C MET A 198 20.87 -7.54 -12.27
N PRO A 199 20.87 -6.32 -12.81
CA PRO A 199 19.61 -5.58 -12.99
C PRO A 199 18.70 -6.27 -14.00
N SER A 200 17.39 -6.31 -13.71
CA SER A 200 16.39 -6.89 -14.62
C SER A 200 16.15 -6.04 -15.86
N HIS A 201 16.10 -4.73 -15.68
CA HIS A 201 15.91 -3.74 -16.73
C HIS A 201 16.85 -2.55 -16.46
N PRO A 202 18.09 -2.58 -17.00
CA PRO A 202 19.09 -1.55 -16.73
C PRO A 202 18.63 -0.13 -17.07
N GLU A 203 17.80 0.01 -18.10
CA GLU A 203 17.30 1.30 -18.61
C GLU A 203 16.29 1.97 -17.65
N ASP A 204 15.60 1.17 -16.82
CA ASP A 204 14.62 1.66 -15.83
C ASP A 204 15.25 1.89 -14.44
N ARG A 205 16.58 1.71 -14.29
CA ARG A 205 17.28 2.04 -13.04
C ARG A 205 17.34 3.56 -12.82
N LYS A 206 17.25 3.95 -11.57
CA LYS A 206 17.41 5.36 -11.15
C LYS A 206 18.38 5.47 -9.99
N PHE A 207 19.45 6.22 -10.21
CA PHE A 207 20.46 6.58 -9.21
C PHE A 207 20.25 8.04 -8.83
N SER A 208 20.13 8.33 -7.54
CA SER A 208 19.98 9.71 -7.04
C SER A 208 21.31 10.37 -6.70
N GLY A 209 22.40 9.59 -6.65
CA GLY A 209 23.69 10.03 -6.12
C GLY A 209 23.81 9.97 -4.59
N SER A 210 22.73 9.67 -3.88
CA SER A 210 22.73 9.47 -2.43
C SER A 210 22.50 8.01 -2.09
N PHE A 211 23.49 7.36 -1.46
CA PHE A 211 23.39 5.96 -1.00
C PHE A 211 22.17 5.73 -0.11
N ILE A 212 21.96 6.61 0.87
CA ILE A 212 20.84 6.51 1.84
C ILE A 212 19.48 6.58 1.14
N TYR A 213 19.31 7.53 0.23
CA TYR A 213 18.06 7.67 -0.50
C TYR A 213 17.84 6.52 -1.48
N ASP A 214 18.89 6.04 -2.14
CA ASP A 214 18.81 4.89 -3.04
C ASP A 214 18.55 3.58 -2.29
N LEU A 215 19.06 3.44 -1.07
CA LEU A 215 18.72 2.31 -0.19
C LEU A 215 17.26 2.36 0.25
N LEU A 216 16.76 3.56 0.63
CA LEU A 216 15.37 3.73 1.05
C LEU A 216 14.40 3.47 -0.10
N MET A 217 14.58 4.14 -1.23
CA MET A 217 13.61 4.16 -2.33
C MET A 217 13.85 3.06 -3.38
N GLY A 218 15.02 2.41 -3.37
CA GLY A 218 15.41 1.41 -4.37
C GLY A 218 15.99 2.00 -5.65
N ILE A 219 16.73 1.22 -6.39
CA ILE A 219 17.36 1.58 -7.68
C ILE A 219 16.60 0.96 -8.85
N GLU A 220 16.23 -0.33 -8.76
CA GLU A 220 15.41 -1.01 -9.76
C GLU A 220 13.92 -0.73 -9.51
N MET A 221 13.21 -0.40 -10.60
CA MET A 221 11.76 -0.22 -10.52
C MET A 221 11.04 -1.55 -10.30
N ASN A 222 11.38 -2.57 -11.08
CA ASN A 222 10.73 -3.88 -11.05
C ASN A 222 11.79 -5.00 -11.05
N PRO A 223 12.48 -5.22 -9.92
CA PRO A 223 13.46 -6.31 -9.83
C PRO A 223 12.76 -7.66 -9.99
N ARG A 224 13.37 -8.58 -10.78
CA ARG A 224 12.79 -9.86 -11.16
C ARG A 224 13.82 -10.98 -11.17
N PHE A 225 13.31 -12.20 -10.99
CA PHE A 225 13.98 -13.42 -11.43
C PHE A 225 13.23 -13.99 -12.65
N GLY A 226 13.89 -14.01 -13.79
CA GLY A 226 13.27 -14.43 -15.03
C GLY A 226 12.10 -13.52 -15.45
N LYS A 227 11.20 -14.09 -16.26
CA LYS A 227 10.12 -13.31 -16.89
C LYS A 227 8.98 -12.94 -15.96
N TYR A 228 8.64 -13.78 -14.99
CA TYR A 228 7.37 -13.69 -14.25
C TYR A 228 7.52 -13.47 -12.74
N TRP A 229 8.69 -13.71 -12.16
CA TRP A 229 8.90 -13.53 -10.73
C TRP A 229 9.27 -12.08 -10.41
N ASP A 230 8.28 -11.26 -10.15
CA ASP A 230 8.47 -9.87 -9.75
C ASP A 230 8.53 -9.73 -8.23
N PHE A 231 9.55 -9.02 -7.70
CA PHE A 231 9.77 -8.91 -6.26
C PHE A 231 8.70 -8.08 -5.57
N LYS A 232 8.23 -7.00 -6.21
CA LYS A 232 7.20 -6.13 -5.62
C LYS A 232 5.88 -6.87 -5.50
N LEU A 233 5.40 -7.47 -6.61
CA LEU A 233 4.14 -8.20 -6.59
C LEU A 233 4.20 -9.40 -5.64
N PHE A 234 5.33 -10.11 -5.58
CA PHE A 234 5.48 -11.23 -4.67
C PHE A 234 5.44 -10.78 -3.21
N HIS A 235 6.35 -9.89 -2.77
CA HIS A 235 6.46 -9.55 -1.34
C HIS A 235 5.25 -8.79 -0.82
N ASN A 236 4.70 -7.87 -1.60
CA ASN A 236 3.48 -7.18 -1.23
C ASN A 236 2.27 -8.13 -1.18
N GLY A 237 1.99 -8.81 -2.29
CA GLY A 237 0.78 -9.61 -2.42
C GLY A 237 0.82 -10.92 -1.64
N ARG A 238 1.92 -11.68 -1.68
CA ARG A 238 1.92 -13.06 -1.16
C ARG A 238 2.26 -13.12 0.32
N PRO A 239 3.49 -12.86 0.79
CA PRO A 239 3.75 -12.89 2.23
C PRO A 239 3.16 -11.70 3.00
N GLY A 240 2.92 -10.54 2.37
CA GLY A 240 2.38 -9.36 3.02
C GLY A 240 0.86 -9.37 3.15
N ILE A 241 0.14 -9.15 2.05
CA ILE A 241 -1.33 -8.97 2.08
C ILE A 241 -2.07 -10.28 2.42
N ILE A 242 -1.60 -11.47 1.99
CA ILE A 242 -2.21 -12.73 2.45
C ILE A 242 -2.06 -12.89 3.96
N ALA A 243 -0.90 -12.54 4.52
CA ALA A 243 -0.70 -12.62 5.97
C ALA A 243 -1.67 -11.72 6.75
N TRP A 244 -2.07 -10.59 6.24
CA TRP A 244 -2.94 -9.63 6.93
C TRP A 244 -4.20 -10.28 7.50
N THR A 245 -4.99 -10.96 6.68
CA THR A 245 -6.21 -11.65 7.13
C THR A 245 -5.91 -12.91 7.93
N LEU A 246 -4.79 -13.59 7.68
CA LEU A 246 -4.37 -14.76 8.45
C LEU A 246 -3.95 -14.37 9.87
N ILE A 247 -3.23 -13.26 10.03
CA ILE A 247 -2.89 -12.65 11.32
C ILE A 247 -4.17 -12.35 12.10
N ASN A 248 -5.13 -11.67 11.48
CA ASN A 248 -6.40 -11.32 12.12
C ASN A 248 -7.16 -12.56 12.63
N LEU A 249 -7.22 -13.63 11.84
CA LEU A 249 -7.83 -14.90 12.27
C LEU A 249 -7.10 -15.49 13.47
N SER A 250 -5.78 -15.45 13.49
CA SER A 250 -4.99 -15.96 14.61
C SER A 250 -5.17 -15.13 15.88
N PHE A 251 -5.31 -13.81 15.76
CA PHE A 251 -5.64 -12.95 16.90
C PHE A 251 -7.06 -13.16 17.38
N ALA A 252 -8.04 -13.38 16.50
CA ALA A 252 -9.39 -13.75 16.90
C ALA A 252 -9.42 -15.09 17.66
N ALA A 253 -8.64 -16.09 17.22
CA ALA A 253 -8.48 -17.36 17.94
C ALA A 253 -7.81 -17.16 19.30
N ALA A 254 -6.82 -16.27 19.41
CA ALA A 254 -6.20 -15.91 20.69
C ALA A 254 -7.20 -15.24 21.63
N GLN A 255 -8.02 -14.31 21.16
CA GLN A 255 -9.09 -13.70 21.95
C GLN A 255 -10.08 -14.77 22.46
N TYR A 256 -10.52 -15.67 21.58
CA TYR A 256 -11.39 -16.80 21.98
C TYR A 256 -10.76 -17.65 23.08
N ASN A 257 -9.47 -17.96 22.96
CA ASN A 257 -8.76 -18.75 23.99
C ASN A 257 -8.66 -18.02 25.33
N GLN A 258 -8.64 -16.68 25.35
CA GLN A 258 -8.52 -15.87 26.57
C GLN A 258 -9.85 -15.67 27.30
N ILE A 259 -10.94 -15.41 26.57
CA ILE A 259 -12.22 -14.97 27.16
C ILE A 259 -13.41 -15.88 26.79
N GLY A 260 -13.20 -16.93 25.98
CA GLY A 260 -14.24 -17.92 25.63
C GLY A 260 -15.15 -17.50 24.47
N TYR A 261 -15.02 -16.29 23.93
CA TYR A 261 -15.77 -15.82 22.77
C TYR A 261 -14.94 -14.81 21.94
N VAL A 262 -15.41 -14.49 20.75
CA VAL A 262 -14.85 -13.42 19.91
C VAL A 262 -15.78 -12.23 19.96
N THR A 263 -15.28 -11.06 20.33
CA THR A 263 -16.07 -9.83 20.43
C THR A 263 -16.64 -9.40 19.08
N ASN A 264 -17.76 -8.67 19.08
CA ASN A 264 -18.34 -8.14 17.85
C ASN A 264 -17.42 -7.12 17.16
N SER A 265 -16.59 -6.38 17.91
CA SER A 265 -15.55 -5.51 17.40
C SER A 265 -14.46 -6.26 16.61
N MET A 266 -13.97 -7.37 17.15
CA MET A 266 -13.00 -8.23 16.48
C MET A 266 -13.59 -8.87 15.21
N ILE A 267 -14.87 -9.29 15.25
CA ILE A 267 -15.58 -9.83 14.08
C ILE A 267 -15.71 -8.75 13.01
N LEU A 268 -16.14 -7.53 13.38
CA LEU A 268 -16.29 -6.42 12.45
C LEU A 268 -14.96 -6.02 11.83
N LEU A 269 -13.88 -5.95 12.63
CA LEU A 269 -12.54 -5.67 12.14
C LEU A 269 -12.08 -6.72 11.13
N ASN A 270 -12.20 -8.01 11.46
CA ASN A 270 -11.86 -9.11 10.55
C ASN A 270 -12.66 -9.01 9.24
N PHE A 271 -13.95 -8.68 9.32
CA PHE A 271 -14.79 -8.50 8.14
C PHE A 271 -14.29 -7.34 7.25
N LEU A 272 -14.04 -6.16 7.83
CA LEU A 272 -13.58 -4.99 7.07
C LEU A 272 -12.21 -5.25 6.42
N HIS A 273 -11.28 -5.87 7.14
CA HIS A 273 -9.98 -6.26 6.59
C HIS A 273 -10.13 -7.32 5.49
N ALA A 274 -11.01 -8.31 5.67
CA ALA A 274 -11.27 -9.33 4.66
C ALA A 274 -11.86 -8.72 3.37
N VAL A 275 -12.80 -7.78 3.49
CA VAL A 275 -13.34 -7.05 2.33
C VAL A 275 -12.22 -6.36 1.57
N TYR A 276 -11.33 -5.66 2.26
CA TYR A 276 -10.20 -4.94 1.65
C TYR A 276 -9.23 -5.90 0.94
N VAL A 277 -8.82 -6.97 1.63
CA VAL A 277 -7.84 -7.93 1.10
C VAL A 277 -8.41 -8.77 -0.04
N LEU A 278 -9.67 -9.23 0.06
CA LEU A 278 -10.32 -9.97 -1.01
C LEU A 278 -10.52 -9.11 -2.25
N ASP A 279 -10.89 -7.83 -2.07
CA ASP A 279 -11.00 -6.89 -3.17
C ASP A 279 -9.66 -6.65 -3.86
N PHE A 280 -8.57 -6.55 -3.11
CA PHE A 280 -7.23 -6.46 -3.67
C PHE A 280 -6.92 -7.65 -4.59
N PHE A 281 -7.16 -8.88 -4.15
CA PHE A 281 -6.88 -10.07 -4.95
C PHE A 281 -7.87 -10.30 -6.10
N TYR A 282 -9.13 -9.95 -5.90
CA TYR A 282 -10.13 -10.02 -6.98
C TYR A 282 -9.77 -9.08 -8.14
N ASN A 283 -9.19 -7.92 -7.82
CA ASN A 283 -8.74 -6.90 -8.76
C ASN A 283 -7.21 -6.83 -8.89
N GLU A 284 -6.49 -7.94 -8.69
CA GLU A 284 -5.03 -7.96 -8.70
C GLU A 284 -4.41 -7.45 -10.01
N ASP A 285 -5.04 -7.66 -11.15
CA ASP A 285 -4.60 -7.11 -12.43
C ASP A 285 -4.72 -5.58 -12.49
N TRP A 286 -5.66 -4.99 -11.76
CA TRP A 286 -5.76 -3.53 -11.60
C TRP A 286 -4.63 -2.97 -10.72
N TYR A 287 -4.24 -3.71 -9.66
CA TYR A 287 -3.12 -3.34 -8.80
C TYR A 287 -1.82 -3.15 -9.58
N LEU A 288 -1.60 -3.91 -10.67
CA LEU A 288 -0.45 -3.75 -11.57
C LEU A 288 -0.33 -2.34 -12.19
N ARG A 289 -1.37 -1.52 -12.09
CA ARG A 289 -1.42 -0.15 -12.62
C ARG A 289 -1.34 0.91 -11.53
N THR A 290 -1.19 0.52 -10.27
CA THR A 290 -1.00 1.46 -9.16
C THR A 290 0.41 2.06 -9.18
N ILE A 291 0.60 3.12 -8.39
CA ILE A 291 1.89 3.80 -8.28
C ILE A 291 2.98 2.86 -7.70
N ASP A 292 2.58 1.95 -6.80
CA ASP A 292 3.48 1.01 -6.15
C ASP A 292 4.17 0.08 -7.17
N ILE A 293 3.42 -0.45 -8.12
CA ILE A 293 3.98 -1.32 -9.18
C ILE A 293 4.55 -0.51 -10.35
N ALA A 294 3.82 0.53 -10.79
CA ALA A 294 4.11 1.22 -12.04
C ALA A 294 5.16 2.33 -11.94
N HIS A 295 5.53 2.75 -10.72
CA HIS A 295 6.39 3.91 -10.52
C HIS A 295 7.42 3.77 -9.40
N ASP A 296 7.02 3.27 -8.23
CA ASP A 296 7.91 3.18 -7.08
C ASP A 296 8.99 2.12 -7.33
N HIS A 297 10.24 2.42 -6.96
CA HIS A 297 11.34 1.49 -7.04
C HIS A 297 11.38 0.58 -5.80
N PHE A 298 12.05 -0.55 -5.90
CA PHE A 298 12.06 -1.56 -4.85
C PHE A 298 13.28 -1.41 -3.94
N GLY A 299 13.17 -0.58 -2.92
CA GLY A 299 14.13 -0.40 -1.83
C GLY A 299 13.50 -0.72 -0.49
N PHE A 300 14.10 -0.24 0.61
CA PHE A 300 13.62 -0.45 1.97
C PHE A 300 12.15 -0.08 2.13
N TYR A 301 11.69 1.00 1.52
CA TYR A 301 10.30 1.46 1.59
C TYR A 301 9.29 0.36 1.24
N LEU A 302 9.54 -0.43 0.20
CA LEU A 302 8.70 -1.57 -0.18
C LEU A 302 9.23 -2.90 0.39
N ALA A 303 10.53 -3.19 0.30
CA ALA A 303 11.09 -4.46 0.72
C ALA A 303 10.87 -4.72 2.21
N TRP A 304 11.27 -3.80 3.07
CA TRP A 304 11.02 -3.87 4.51
C TRP A 304 9.57 -3.51 4.84
N GLY A 305 8.98 -2.56 4.11
CA GLY A 305 7.60 -2.15 4.28
C GLY A 305 6.60 -3.29 4.11
N ASP A 306 6.74 -4.08 3.07
CA ASP A 306 5.84 -5.21 2.80
C ASP A 306 6.05 -6.40 3.74
N THR A 307 7.29 -6.55 4.27
CA THR A 307 7.65 -7.69 5.13
C THR A 307 7.45 -7.44 6.61
N VAL A 308 7.58 -6.18 7.06
CA VAL A 308 7.46 -5.81 8.48
C VAL A 308 6.33 -4.81 8.72
N TRP A 309 6.39 -3.65 8.06
CA TRP A 309 5.43 -2.59 8.35
C TRP A 309 3.99 -3.01 8.10
N LEU A 310 3.70 -3.59 6.93
CA LEU A 310 2.35 -4.02 6.58
C LEU A 310 1.81 -5.07 7.56
N PRO A 311 2.49 -6.21 7.85
CA PRO A 311 1.95 -7.19 8.78
C PRO A 311 1.71 -6.67 10.20
N TRP A 312 2.58 -5.80 10.75
CA TRP A 312 2.49 -5.35 12.15
C TRP A 312 1.65 -4.10 12.33
N MET A 313 1.80 -3.11 11.44
CA MET A 313 1.17 -1.81 11.64
C MET A 313 -0.26 -1.76 11.08
N TYR A 314 -0.57 -2.56 10.04
CA TYR A 314 -1.92 -2.65 9.49
C TYR A 314 -2.83 -3.60 10.27
N THR A 315 -2.26 -4.44 11.15
CA THR A 315 -3.01 -5.36 12.02
C THR A 315 -2.96 -4.94 13.50
N VAL A 316 -2.47 -3.76 13.80
CA VAL A 316 -2.34 -3.24 15.17
C VAL A 316 -3.68 -3.24 15.92
N GLN A 317 -4.80 -3.05 15.22
CA GLN A 317 -6.14 -3.11 15.80
C GLN A 317 -6.47 -4.53 16.32
N SER A 318 -6.09 -5.58 15.60
CA SER A 318 -6.28 -6.97 16.07
C SER A 318 -5.45 -7.24 17.33
N HIS A 319 -4.19 -6.75 17.35
CA HIS A 319 -3.34 -6.85 18.55
C HIS A 319 -3.95 -6.10 19.74
N TYR A 320 -4.51 -4.89 19.48
CA TYR A 320 -5.23 -4.11 20.49
C TYR A 320 -6.43 -4.87 21.06
N LEU A 321 -7.30 -5.40 20.21
CA LEU A 321 -8.56 -6.04 20.61
C LEU A 321 -8.36 -7.36 21.37
N VAL A 322 -7.23 -8.03 21.23
CA VAL A 322 -6.87 -9.17 22.10
C VAL A 322 -6.53 -8.72 23.50
N ARG A 323 -5.94 -7.54 23.67
CA ARG A 323 -5.53 -7.00 24.98
C ARG A 323 -6.64 -6.21 25.66
N ASN A 324 -7.49 -5.55 24.88
CA ASN A 324 -8.57 -4.69 25.34
C ASN A 324 -9.89 -5.22 24.76
N THR A 325 -10.68 -5.86 25.59
CA THR A 325 -11.97 -6.40 25.18
C THR A 325 -12.95 -5.26 24.94
N VAL A 326 -13.41 -5.11 23.71
CA VAL A 326 -14.39 -4.08 23.30
C VAL A 326 -15.59 -4.75 22.67
N ASP A 327 -16.77 -4.57 23.26
CA ASP A 327 -18.05 -4.94 22.66
C ASP A 327 -18.80 -3.66 22.28
N LEU A 328 -19.08 -3.50 20.98
CA LEU A 328 -19.73 -2.33 20.43
C LEU A 328 -21.24 -2.41 20.66
N SER A 329 -21.87 -1.30 21.03
CA SER A 329 -23.33 -1.21 20.98
C SER A 329 -23.84 -1.37 19.54
N VAL A 330 -25.05 -1.91 19.37
CA VAL A 330 -25.61 -2.16 18.04
C VAL A 330 -25.64 -0.93 17.15
N PRO A 331 -26.08 0.28 17.64
CA PRO A 331 -26.04 1.48 16.79
C PRO A 331 -24.63 1.86 16.36
N TYR A 332 -23.64 1.76 17.25
CA TYR A 332 -22.25 2.10 16.93
C TYR A 332 -21.64 1.07 15.98
N PHE A 333 -21.88 -0.22 16.17
CA PHE A 333 -21.48 -1.28 15.23
C PHE A 333 -22.00 -0.98 13.81
N LEU A 334 -23.29 -0.64 13.66
CA LEU A 334 -23.88 -0.30 12.38
C LEU A 334 -23.29 0.97 11.78
N LEU A 335 -22.98 1.96 12.59
CA LEU A 335 -22.30 3.19 12.13
C LEU A 335 -20.91 2.86 11.56
N VAL A 336 -20.12 2.08 12.26
CA VAL A 336 -18.77 1.67 11.80
C VAL A 336 -18.86 0.83 10.54
N LEU A 337 -19.77 -0.16 10.51
CA LEU A 337 -19.99 -1.01 9.33
C LEU A 337 -20.37 -0.18 8.10
N THR A 338 -21.35 0.73 8.25
CA THR A 338 -21.81 1.58 7.14
C THR A 338 -20.73 2.55 6.69
N THR A 339 -19.91 3.09 7.59
CA THR A 339 -18.75 3.93 7.25
C THR A 339 -17.74 3.16 6.41
N GLY A 340 -17.38 1.94 6.82
CA GLY A 340 -16.43 1.10 6.09
C GLY A 340 -16.94 0.68 4.71
N LEU A 341 -18.20 0.23 4.62
CA LEU A 341 -18.80 -0.16 3.34
C LEU A 341 -19.01 1.04 2.39
N SER A 342 -19.35 2.22 2.91
CA SER A 342 -19.44 3.44 2.12
C SER A 342 -18.08 3.86 1.57
N GLY A 343 -17.02 3.78 2.40
CA GLY A 343 -15.65 4.01 1.97
C GLY A 343 -15.23 3.05 0.86
N TYR A 344 -15.52 1.77 1.02
CA TYR A 344 -15.26 0.75 0.01
C TYR A 344 -15.99 1.04 -1.31
N TYR A 345 -17.28 1.36 -1.24
CA TYR A 345 -18.06 1.72 -2.44
C TYR A 345 -17.46 2.92 -3.17
N ILE A 346 -17.12 3.99 -2.45
CA ILE A 346 -16.49 5.18 -3.03
C ILE A 346 -15.17 4.81 -3.71
N PHE A 347 -14.29 4.07 -3.01
CA PHE A 347 -13.01 3.63 -3.54
C PHE A 347 -13.17 2.88 -4.87
N ARG A 348 -14.09 1.93 -4.93
CA ARG A 348 -14.35 1.13 -6.14
C ARG A 348 -14.99 1.95 -7.25
N ALA A 349 -16.04 2.72 -6.95
CA ALA A 349 -16.76 3.53 -7.93
C ALA A 349 -15.83 4.55 -8.61
N VAL A 350 -15.00 5.24 -7.84
CA VAL A 350 -14.03 6.21 -8.36
C VAL A 350 -13.01 5.56 -9.29
N ASN A 351 -12.41 4.45 -8.86
CA ASN A 351 -11.44 3.73 -9.67
C ASN A 351 -12.07 3.11 -10.93
N HIS A 352 -13.29 2.59 -10.83
CA HIS A 352 -14.04 2.05 -11.96
C HIS A 352 -14.32 3.11 -13.02
N GLN A 353 -14.71 4.34 -12.63
CA GLN A 353 -14.93 5.43 -13.60
C GLN A 353 -13.68 5.70 -14.44
N LYS A 354 -12.52 5.79 -13.82
CA LYS A 354 -11.26 6.01 -14.56
C LYS A 354 -10.91 4.84 -15.48
N ASP A 355 -11.13 3.62 -15.02
CA ASP A 355 -10.81 2.44 -15.80
C ASP A 355 -11.72 2.29 -17.02
N ILE A 356 -13.04 2.47 -16.87
CA ILE A 356 -13.99 2.36 -18.00
C ILE A 356 -13.74 3.45 -19.05
N VAL A 357 -13.49 4.69 -18.65
CA VAL A 357 -13.20 5.80 -19.59
C VAL A 357 -11.93 5.51 -20.39
N ARG A 358 -10.89 4.97 -19.76
CA ARG A 358 -9.64 4.60 -20.44
C ARG A 358 -9.82 3.41 -21.38
N ARG A 359 -10.57 2.38 -20.97
CA ARG A 359 -10.83 1.21 -21.80
C ARG A 359 -11.70 1.52 -23.03
N MET A 360 -12.65 2.44 -22.87
CA MET A 360 -13.57 2.85 -23.95
C MET A 360 -13.08 4.08 -24.72
N ASP A 361 -11.85 4.50 -24.50
CA ASP A 361 -11.25 5.71 -25.11
C ASP A 361 -12.17 6.95 -25.03
N GLY A 362 -12.83 7.11 -23.88
CA GLY A 362 -13.76 8.21 -23.62
C GLY A 362 -15.20 8.02 -24.14
N ASN A 363 -15.48 6.97 -24.91
CA ASN A 363 -16.80 6.70 -25.49
C ASN A 363 -17.74 6.02 -24.47
N CYS A 364 -18.00 6.69 -23.35
CA CYS A 364 -18.88 6.19 -22.29
C CYS A 364 -19.60 7.34 -21.59
N LYS A 365 -20.58 6.99 -20.76
CA LYS A 365 -21.31 7.94 -19.92
C LYS A 365 -20.86 7.83 -18.47
N ILE A 366 -20.66 8.96 -17.81
CA ILE A 366 -20.42 9.07 -16.38
C ILE A 366 -21.61 9.84 -15.78
N TRP A 367 -22.30 9.22 -14.82
CA TRP A 367 -23.52 9.75 -14.22
C TRP A 367 -24.56 10.19 -15.27
N GLY A 368 -24.77 9.37 -16.32
CA GLY A 368 -25.75 9.60 -17.39
C GLY A 368 -25.35 10.62 -18.45
N LYS A 369 -24.22 11.33 -18.29
CA LYS A 369 -23.70 12.32 -19.25
C LYS A 369 -22.44 11.78 -19.95
N PRO A 370 -22.17 12.21 -21.21
CA PRO A 370 -20.90 11.86 -21.87
C PRO A 370 -19.70 12.19 -21.01
N ALA A 371 -18.71 11.30 -20.95
CA ALA A 371 -17.51 11.52 -20.18
C ALA A 371 -16.76 12.76 -20.71
N GLN A 372 -16.32 13.64 -19.80
CA GLN A 372 -15.45 14.77 -20.10
C GLN A 372 -14.03 14.43 -19.70
N PHE A 373 -13.07 14.70 -20.58
CA PHE A 373 -11.68 14.36 -20.37
C PHE A 373 -10.76 15.22 -21.24
N ILE A 374 -9.48 15.24 -20.88
CA ILE A 374 -8.40 15.85 -21.68
C ILE A 374 -7.63 14.71 -22.36
N ARG A 375 -7.56 14.73 -23.69
CA ARG A 375 -6.62 13.86 -24.43
C ARG A 375 -5.22 14.38 -24.24
N THR A 376 -4.29 13.49 -23.97
CA THR A 376 -2.88 13.81 -23.75
C THR A 376 -2.00 12.75 -24.37
N HIS A 377 -0.75 13.12 -24.62
CA HIS A 377 0.28 12.19 -25.03
C HIS A 377 1.52 12.34 -24.13
N PHE A 378 2.35 11.33 -24.13
CA PHE A 378 3.63 11.32 -23.43
C PHE A 378 4.66 10.53 -24.25
N VAL A 379 5.93 10.81 -24.01
CA VAL A 379 7.04 10.18 -24.70
C VAL A 379 7.84 9.32 -23.72
N THR A 380 8.15 8.09 -24.11
CA THR A 380 9.07 7.21 -23.38
C THR A 380 10.52 7.48 -23.75
N SER A 381 11.49 7.01 -22.95
CA SER A 381 12.91 7.27 -23.19
C SER A 381 13.44 6.66 -24.49
N ASP A 382 12.72 5.71 -25.09
CA ASP A 382 12.98 5.18 -26.45
C ASP A 382 12.46 6.08 -27.57
N GLY A 383 11.93 7.28 -27.24
CA GLY A 383 11.45 8.28 -28.19
C GLY A 383 10.05 8.02 -28.75
N LYS A 384 9.34 6.97 -28.32
CA LYS A 384 7.99 6.66 -28.80
C LYS A 384 6.93 7.48 -28.10
N GLU A 385 5.95 7.95 -28.88
CA GLU A 385 4.79 8.67 -28.37
C GLU A 385 3.66 7.70 -28.01
N HIS A 386 2.95 8.03 -26.93
CA HIS A 386 1.83 7.24 -26.41
C HIS A 386 0.67 8.14 -26.01
N ASN A 387 -0.55 7.80 -26.45
CA ASN A 387 -1.76 8.51 -26.07
C ASN A 387 -2.26 8.10 -24.68
N SER A 388 -2.92 9.04 -23.99
CA SER A 388 -3.55 8.82 -22.69
C SER A 388 -4.75 9.77 -22.51
N ILE A 389 -5.55 9.51 -21.48
CA ILE A 389 -6.74 10.29 -21.13
C ILE A 389 -6.65 10.69 -19.65
N LEU A 390 -6.94 11.97 -19.37
CA LEU A 390 -7.13 12.53 -18.04
C LEU A 390 -8.61 12.87 -17.85
N LEU A 391 -9.30 12.11 -17.01
CA LEU A 391 -10.74 12.22 -16.77
C LEU A 391 -11.05 13.46 -15.92
N THR A 392 -11.99 14.32 -16.38
CA THR A 392 -12.38 15.58 -15.71
C THR A 392 -13.85 15.61 -15.29
N SER A 393 -14.57 14.49 -15.39
CA SER A 393 -15.97 14.36 -14.98
C SER A 393 -16.16 13.26 -13.93
N GLY A 394 -17.37 13.19 -13.37
CA GLY A 394 -17.69 12.27 -12.29
C GLY A 394 -16.89 12.58 -11.01
N PHE A 395 -16.50 11.56 -10.28
CA PHE A 395 -15.68 11.73 -9.07
C PHE A 395 -14.34 12.40 -9.35
N TRP A 396 -13.73 12.13 -10.52
CA TRP A 396 -12.46 12.75 -10.95
C TRP A 396 -12.59 14.22 -11.33
N GLY A 397 -13.82 14.72 -11.52
CA GLY A 397 -14.11 16.14 -11.65
C GLY A 397 -14.27 16.86 -10.29
N ILE A 398 -14.54 16.11 -9.22
CA ILE A 398 -14.62 16.66 -7.84
C ILE A 398 -13.23 16.91 -7.29
N SER A 399 -12.37 15.90 -7.30
CA SER A 399 -10.96 16.04 -6.95
C SER A 399 -10.09 15.00 -7.66
N ARG A 400 -8.77 15.30 -7.76
CA ARG A 400 -7.81 14.48 -8.49
C ARG A 400 -7.52 13.12 -7.86
N HIS A 401 -7.84 12.96 -6.55
CA HIS A 401 -7.63 11.74 -5.77
C HIS A 401 -8.82 11.39 -4.89
N PHE A 402 -10.06 11.53 -5.42
CA PHE A 402 -11.27 11.24 -4.66
C PHE A 402 -11.37 9.78 -4.19
N ASN A 403 -10.68 8.85 -4.85
CA ASN A 403 -10.54 7.46 -4.41
C ASN A 403 -9.86 7.35 -3.03
N TYR A 404 -8.97 8.27 -2.65
CA TYR A 404 -8.33 8.28 -1.34
C TYR A 404 -9.28 8.68 -0.21
N VAL A 405 -10.36 9.42 -0.51
CA VAL A 405 -11.43 9.66 0.46
C VAL A 405 -12.08 8.33 0.88
N GLY A 406 -12.36 7.45 -0.08
CA GLY A 406 -12.87 6.11 0.20
C GLY A 406 -11.90 5.28 1.03
N ASP A 407 -10.61 5.32 0.70
CA ASP A 407 -9.55 4.58 1.43
C ASP A 407 -9.40 5.08 2.88
N LEU A 408 -9.46 6.39 3.10
CA LEU A 408 -9.44 6.98 4.45
C LEU A 408 -10.68 6.61 5.27
N LEU A 409 -11.87 6.53 4.66
CA LEU A 409 -13.09 6.10 5.35
C LEU A 409 -13.01 4.62 5.77
N ILE A 410 -12.49 3.74 4.92
CA ILE A 410 -12.25 2.33 5.27
C ILE A 410 -11.27 2.25 6.43
N SER A 411 -10.14 2.94 6.34
CA SER A 411 -9.09 2.97 7.37
C SER A 411 -9.62 3.50 8.70
N LEU A 412 -10.45 4.55 8.66
CA LEU A 412 -11.11 5.08 9.85
C LEU A 412 -12.07 4.06 10.48
N ALA A 413 -12.90 3.40 9.66
CA ALA A 413 -13.83 2.38 10.16
C ALA A 413 -13.09 1.23 10.85
N MET A 414 -11.95 0.77 10.29
CA MET A 414 -11.10 -0.24 10.92
C MET A 414 -10.60 0.21 12.31
N CYS A 415 -10.19 1.47 12.46
CA CYS A 415 -9.75 2.02 13.74
C CYS A 415 -10.90 2.18 14.73
N LEU A 416 -12.07 2.62 14.28
CA LEU A 416 -13.27 2.82 15.10
C LEU A 416 -13.77 1.52 15.76
N THR A 417 -13.44 0.33 15.24
CA THR A 417 -13.77 -0.95 15.91
C THR A 417 -13.12 -1.08 17.28
N CYS A 418 -12.03 -0.33 17.55
CA CYS A 418 -11.27 -0.38 18.80
C CYS A 418 -11.83 0.50 19.91
N GLY A 419 -12.93 1.26 19.69
CA GLY A 419 -13.41 2.24 20.66
C GLY A 419 -12.44 3.42 20.82
N PHE A 420 -12.54 4.17 21.93
CA PHE A 420 -11.83 5.45 22.09
C PHE A 420 -10.88 5.51 23.29
N ASP A 421 -10.66 4.42 24.00
CA ASP A 421 -9.87 4.42 25.25
C ASP A 421 -8.38 4.67 25.01
N HIS A 422 -7.84 4.25 23.83
CA HIS A 422 -6.44 4.40 23.49
C HIS A 422 -6.23 4.96 22.10
N LEU A 423 -5.19 5.80 21.95
CA LEU A 423 -4.81 6.38 20.65
C LEU A 423 -4.07 5.39 19.73
N LEU A 424 -3.38 4.38 20.29
CA LEU A 424 -2.49 3.52 19.53
C LEU A 424 -3.15 2.84 18.32
N PRO A 425 -4.37 2.24 18.39
CA PRO A 425 -5.00 1.65 17.21
C PRO A 425 -5.35 2.66 16.10
N TYR A 426 -5.46 3.94 16.44
CA TYR A 426 -5.69 5.04 15.47
C TYR A 426 -4.44 5.46 14.71
N PHE A 427 -3.27 4.94 15.10
CA PHE A 427 -2.05 5.14 14.33
C PHE A 427 -2.24 4.78 12.85
N TYR A 428 -3.02 3.74 12.54
CA TYR A 428 -3.24 3.30 11.18
C TYR A 428 -3.89 4.38 10.30
N ILE A 429 -4.98 4.99 10.75
CA ILE A 429 -5.61 6.08 9.98
C ILE A 429 -4.71 7.32 9.88
N ILE A 430 -3.97 7.65 10.95
CA ILE A 430 -3.03 8.79 10.95
C ILE A 430 -1.91 8.52 9.93
N TYR A 431 -1.33 7.33 9.95
CA TYR A 431 -0.31 6.90 8.99
C TYR A 431 -0.86 6.92 7.55
N MET A 432 -2.05 6.35 7.32
CA MET A 432 -2.68 6.33 5.99
C MET A 432 -2.93 7.74 5.46
N PHE A 433 -3.37 8.65 6.31
CA PHE A 433 -3.54 10.05 5.92
C PHE A 433 -2.22 10.69 5.47
N ILE A 434 -1.16 10.54 6.25
CA ILE A 434 0.19 11.06 5.93
C ILE A 434 0.71 10.41 4.63
N LEU A 435 0.59 9.08 4.50
CA LEU A 435 1.02 8.34 3.33
C LEU A 435 0.30 8.82 2.05
N LEU A 436 -1.02 8.98 2.10
CA LEU A 436 -1.81 9.38 0.95
C LEU A 436 -1.55 10.84 0.56
N ILE A 437 -1.38 11.74 1.51
CA ILE A 437 -0.96 13.12 1.23
C ILE A 437 0.42 13.15 0.54
N HIS A 438 1.40 12.42 1.07
CA HIS A 438 2.72 12.30 0.45
C HIS A 438 2.63 11.67 -0.95
N ARG A 439 1.78 10.66 -1.12
CA ARG A 439 1.52 10.01 -2.43
C ARG A 439 0.89 10.98 -3.42
N ILE A 440 0.01 11.89 -3.01
CA ILE A 440 -0.55 12.94 -3.86
C ILE A 440 0.55 13.85 -4.44
N TYR A 441 1.49 14.29 -3.61
CA TYR A 441 2.62 15.11 -4.09
C TYR A 441 3.54 14.36 -5.05
N ARG A 442 3.84 13.10 -4.78
CA ARG A 442 4.66 12.25 -5.68
C ARG A 442 3.93 12.00 -7.01
N ASP A 443 2.64 11.75 -6.98
CA ASP A 443 1.85 11.55 -8.19
C ASP A 443 1.72 12.83 -9.02
N ASP A 444 1.56 14.00 -8.38
CA ASP A 444 1.54 15.30 -9.04
C ASP A 444 2.87 15.57 -9.77
N ALA A 445 4.00 15.35 -9.10
CA ALA A 445 5.33 15.50 -9.70
C ALA A 445 5.54 14.52 -10.88
N ARG A 446 5.15 13.24 -10.71
CA ARG A 446 5.18 12.22 -11.75
C ARG A 446 4.32 12.61 -12.97
N CYS A 447 3.08 13.03 -12.72
CA CYS A 447 2.16 13.40 -13.79
C CYS A 447 2.60 14.67 -14.52
N ARG A 448 3.15 15.65 -13.81
CA ARG A 448 3.74 16.86 -14.40
C ARG A 448 4.93 16.52 -15.30
N GLY A 449 5.83 15.65 -14.84
CA GLY A 449 6.96 15.16 -15.65
C GLY A 449 6.51 14.33 -16.86
N LYS A 450 5.41 13.58 -16.72
CA LYS A 450 4.88 12.70 -17.78
C LYS A 450 4.07 13.45 -18.84
N TYR A 451 3.17 14.35 -18.43
CA TYR A 451 2.18 14.97 -19.29
C TYR A 451 2.45 16.47 -19.56
N GLY A 452 3.38 17.10 -18.84
CA GLY A 452 3.73 18.51 -19.02
C GLY A 452 2.51 19.45 -18.97
N LYS A 453 2.34 20.29 -19.98
CA LYS A 453 1.24 21.27 -20.10
C LYS A 453 -0.16 20.66 -19.99
N TYR A 454 -0.36 19.41 -20.42
CA TYR A 454 -1.65 18.74 -20.28
C TYR A 454 -2.03 18.51 -18.81
N TRP A 455 -1.03 18.26 -17.97
CA TRP A 455 -1.26 18.14 -16.55
C TRP A 455 -1.62 19.48 -15.91
N ASP A 456 -0.98 20.57 -16.34
CA ASP A 456 -1.31 21.91 -15.86
C ASP A 456 -2.73 22.31 -16.26
N ASN A 457 -3.15 22.02 -17.50
CA ASN A 457 -4.53 22.22 -17.95
C ASN A 457 -5.53 21.38 -17.13
N TYR A 458 -5.18 20.11 -16.82
CA TYR A 458 -5.99 19.26 -15.99
C TYR A 458 -6.15 19.85 -14.57
N CYS A 459 -5.07 20.36 -13.98
CA CYS A 459 -5.09 21.00 -12.67
C CYS A 459 -5.92 22.29 -12.63
N GLN A 460 -6.04 23.01 -13.75
CA GLN A 460 -6.93 24.18 -13.84
C GLN A 460 -8.41 23.78 -13.85
N VAL A 461 -8.75 22.67 -14.51
CA VAL A 461 -10.12 22.15 -14.58
C VAL A 461 -10.51 21.48 -13.26
N VAL A 462 -9.65 20.61 -12.72
CA VAL A 462 -9.88 19.89 -11.47
C VAL A 462 -8.95 20.46 -10.40
N LYS A 463 -9.43 21.47 -9.71
CA LYS A 463 -8.61 22.30 -8.80
C LYS A 463 -8.17 21.53 -7.55
N TRP A 464 -9.07 20.73 -6.97
CA TRP A 464 -8.86 20.10 -5.67
C TRP A 464 -8.03 18.83 -5.78
N LYS A 465 -7.08 18.64 -4.86
CA LYS A 465 -6.24 17.46 -4.82
C LYS A 465 -6.95 16.28 -4.14
N LEU A 466 -7.60 16.52 -3.01
CA LEU A 466 -8.28 15.50 -2.20
C LEU A 466 -9.65 15.97 -1.72
N PHE A 467 -9.70 16.93 -0.81
CA PHE A 467 -10.95 17.45 -0.24
C PHE A 467 -11.35 18.75 -0.93
N PRO A 468 -12.55 18.82 -1.55
CA PRO A 468 -13.04 20.05 -2.15
C PRO A 468 -13.04 21.22 -1.15
N TYR A 469 -12.61 22.39 -1.61
CA TYR A 469 -12.51 23.65 -0.88
C TYR A 469 -11.46 23.70 0.26
N ILE A 470 -10.74 22.57 0.53
CA ILE A 470 -9.71 22.50 1.60
C ILE A 470 -8.33 22.24 0.98
N PHE A 471 -8.21 21.23 0.12
CA PHE A 471 -6.90 20.79 -0.38
C PHE A 471 -6.97 20.20 -1.80
#